data_733c5996ed5d118f2954719457d4d3da
#
_entry.id   733c5996ed5d118f2954719457d4d3da
#
_cell.length_a   1.000
_cell.length_b   1.000
_cell.length_c   1.000
_cell.angle_alpha   90.00
_cell.angle_beta   90.00
_cell.angle_gamma   90.00
#
_symmetry.space_group_name_H-M   'P 1'
#
loop_
_entity.id
_entity.type
_entity.pdbx_description
1 polymer ?
#
loop_
_entity_poly.entity_id
_entity_poly.type
_entity_poly.pdbx_seq_one_letter_code
_entity_poly.pdbx_strand_id
1 'polypeptide(L)'
;MKKINFEINLLSEEEIIKLYQLHVDKPEEYYRKANDEYQKLSDSEKVEWFPKDFPRLASLFDYKEWVEKYNLSTVDKLLSTCGSDPELKYINYNDITVCDYTIDKKYDLHIMDLENKDYDMIIFNQTLEHLYNPFVAMKNLFNHLKPGGYLYTTVPTINIPHQVPFHFWGITPVGLCALSSSVGFKVLECGYWGNLSYINHIFTHFGWPNTNDVMKDGLIENVDHCQSQTWVLVQK
;
A
#
# COMPACT_ATOMS: atom_id res chain seq x y z
N MET A 1 -24.64 18.78 4.25
CA MET A 1 -23.45 18.39 3.45
C MET A 1 -22.25 19.14 4.02
N LYS A 2 -21.23 18.42 4.53
CA LYS A 2 -20.00 19.04 5.07
C LYS A 2 -19.09 19.42 3.90
N LYS A 3 -18.72 20.70 3.79
CA LYS A 3 -17.70 21.17 2.82
C LYS A 3 -16.32 21.05 3.44
N ILE A 4 -15.38 20.45 2.73
CA ILE A 4 -13.98 20.36 3.12
C ILE A 4 -13.20 21.23 2.15
N ASN A 5 -12.47 22.23 2.69
CA ASN A 5 -11.53 23.02 1.90
C ASN A 5 -10.13 22.51 2.16
N PHE A 6 -9.45 22.03 1.14
CA PHE A 6 -8.02 21.73 1.15
C PHE A 6 -7.43 22.01 -0.23
N GLU A 7 -6.15 22.33 -0.24
CA GLU A 7 -5.42 22.62 -1.46
C GLU A 7 -4.88 21.32 -2.06
N ILE A 8 -5.05 21.16 -3.36
CA ILE A 8 -4.43 20.10 -4.16
C ILE A 8 -3.46 20.78 -5.12
N ASN A 9 -2.24 20.27 -5.18
CA ASN A 9 -1.26 20.71 -6.16
C ASN A 9 -1.61 20.12 -7.54
N LEU A 10 -1.62 20.96 -8.56
CA LEU A 10 -1.66 20.50 -9.94
C LEU A 10 -0.23 20.14 -10.37
N LEU A 11 -0.07 18.94 -10.90
CA LEU A 11 1.22 18.48 -11.41
C LEU A 11 1.38 18.89 -12.87
N SER A 12 2.56 19.34 -13.23
CA SER A 12 2.96 19.55 -14.61
C SER A 12 3.20 18.22 -15.32
N GLU A 13 3.20 18.24 -16.66
CA GLU A 13 3.52 17.05 -17.45
C GLU A 13 4.93 16.51 -17.12
N GLU A 14 5.90 17.38 -16.89
CA GLU A 14 7.26 17.01 -16.52
C GLU A 14 7.33 16.29 -15.17
N GLU A 15 6.56 16.75 -14.18
CA GLU A 15 6.44 16.08 -12.88
C GLU A 15 5.80 14.70 -13.02
N ILE A 16 4.74 14.58 -13.82
CA ILE A 16 4.08 13.28 -14.09
C ILE A 16 5.04 12.30 -14.76
N ILE A 17 5.83 12.75 -15.74
CA ILE A 17 6.85 11.91 -16.40
C ILE A 17 7.89 11.42 -15.39
N LYS A 18 8.37 12.28 -14.50
CA LYS A 18 9.30 11.89 -13.43
C LYS A 18 8.71 10.83 -12.50
N LEU A 19 7.43 10.99 -12.12
CA LEU A 19 6.74 10.01 -11.28
C LEU A 19 6.55 8.66 -12.00
N TYR A 20 6.29 8.67 -13.30
CA TYR A 20 6.19 7.46 -14.11
C TYR A 20 7.51 6.66 -14.14
N GLN A 21 8.65 7.35 -14.04
CA GLN A 21 9.98 6.73 -14.07
C GLN A 21 10.45 6.18 -12.71
N LEU A 22 9.71 6.44 -11.62
CA LEU A 22 10.11 6.01 -10.28
C LEU A 22 9.92 4.51 -10.04
N HIS A 23 8.94 3.89 -10.69
CA HIS A 23 8.71 2.46 -10.49
C HIS A 23 9.77 1.63 -11.22
N VAL A 24 10.32 0.68 -10.51
CA VAL A 24 11.33 -0.27 -11.04
C VAL A 24 10.65 -1.62 -11.19
N ASP A 25 10.66 -2.14 -12.41
CA ASP A 25 10.26 -3.52 -12.68
C ASP A 25 11.31 -4.47 -12.08
N LYS A 26 10.87 -5.38 -11.23
CA LYS A 26 11.75 -6.36 -10.61
C LYS A 26 11.63 -7.70 -11.36
N PRO A 27 12.76 -8.38 -11.65
CA PRO A 27 12.74 -9.63 -12.37
C PRO A 27 12.13 -10.75 -11.53
N GLU A 28 11.62 -11.79 -12.19
CA GLU A 28 11.03 -12.98 -11.54
C GLU A 28 11.95 -13.58 -10.47
N GLU A 29 13.25 -13.60 -10.72
CA GLU A 29 14.27 -14.14 -9.80
C GLU A 29 14.25 -13.41 -8.43
N TYR A 30 14.00 -12.11 -8.42
CA TYR A 30 13.85 -11.34 -7.19
C TYR A 30 12.69 -11.89 -6.33
N TYR A 31 11.53 -12.09 -6.95
CA TYR A 31 10.35 -12.58 -6.23
C TYR A 31 10.51 -14.03 -5.78
N ARG A 32 11.15 -14.90 -6.60
CA ARG A 32 11.46 -16.28 -6.21
C ARG A 32 12.36 -16.33 -4.98
N LYS A 33 13.47 -15.60 -5.01
CA LYS A 33 14.40 -15.53 -3.90
C LYS A 33 13.75 -15.02 -2.64
N ALA A 34 13.01 -13.92 -2.73
CA ALA A 34 12.30 -13.34 -1.59
C ALA A 34 11.26 -14.29 -1.00
N ASN A 35 10.51 -15.01 -1.85
CA ASN A 35 9.58 -16.04 -1.39
C ASN A 35 10.30 -17.21 -0.72
N ASP A 36 11.41 -17.69 -1.28
CA ASP A 36 12.20 -18.78 -0.68
C ASP A 36 12.73 -18.40 0.70
N GLU A 37 13.15 -17.16 0.88
CA GLU A 37 13.55 -16.64 2.19
C GLU A 37 12.37 -16.57 3.15
N TYR A 38 11.22 -16.09 2.68
CA TYR A 38 10.01 -16.02 3.48
C TYR A 38 9.52 -17.41 3.94
N GLN A 39 9.59 -18.43 3.05
CA GLN A 39 9.20 -19.80 3.39
C GLN A 39 10.06 -20.44 4.47
N LYS A 40 11.30 -19.97 4.65
CA LYS A 40 12.21 -20.46 5.71
C LYS A 40 11.90 -19.90 7.09
N LEU A 41 11.08 -18.85 7.17
CA LEU A 41 10.64 -18.28 8.43
C LEU A 41 9.81 -19.31 9.22
N SER A 42 9.91 -19.27 10.55
CA SER A 42 9.04 -20.04 11.42
C SER A 42 7.59 -19.55 11.32
N ASP A 43 6.64 -20.38 11.76
CA ASP A 43 5.22 -20.01 11.71
C ASP A 43 4.89 -18.76 12.55
N SER A 44 5.66 -18.50 13.62
CA SER A 44 5.51 -17.30 14.44
C SER A 44 6.04 -16.02 13.75
N GLU A 45 6.97 -16.16 12.82
CA GLU A 45 7.53 -15.05 12.02
C GLU A 45 6.70 -14.78 10.78
N LYS A 46 6.01 -15.79 10.27
CA LYS A 46 5.08 -15.62 9.14
C LYS A 46 3.84 -14.85 9.57
N VAL A 47 3.21 -14.21 8.63
CA VAL A 47 1.94 -13.54 8.86
C VAL A 47 0.85 -14.58 9.09
N GLU A 48 0.01 -14.37 10.09
CA GLU A 48 -1.05 -15.31 10.52
C GLU A 48 -2.02 -15.66 9.38
N TRP A 49 -2.40 -14.65 8.57
CA TRP A 49 -3.03 -14.85 7.30
C TRP A 49 -1.94 -14.83 6.23
N PHE A 50 -1.27 -15.91 6.03
CA PHE A 50 -0.33 -16.05 4.91
C PHE A 50 -1.02 -15.50 3.65
N PRO A 51 -0.45 -14.48 2.97
CA PRO A 51 -1.14 -13.87 1.85
C PRO A 51 -1.53 -14.97 0.86
N LYS A 52 -2.82 -15.26 0.83
CA LYS A 52 -3.43 -16.04 -0.24
C LYS A 52 -3.37 -15.28 -1.56
N ASP A 53 -2.64 -14.16 -1.53
CA ASP A 53 -2.58 -13.16 -2.57
C ASP A 53 -1.13 -12.74 -2.79
N PHE A 54 -0.51 -13.24 -3.83
CA PHE A 54 0.89 -13.01 -4.13
C PHE A 54 1.26 -11.52 -4.30
N PRO A 55 0.46 -10.64 -4.92
CA PRO A 55 0.76 -9.21 -4.98
C PRO A 55 0.98 -8.56 -3.62
N ARG A 56 0.26 -9.00 -2.59
CA ARG A 56 0.46 -8.50 -1.22
C ARG A 56 1.78 -9.00 -0.63
N LEU A 57 2.20 -10.21 -0.96
CA LEU A 57 3.50 -10.72 -0.56
C LEU A 57 4.62 -9.96 -1.26
N ALA A 58 4.48 -9.69 -2.57
CA ALA A 58 5.44 -8.90 -3.34
C ALA A 58 5.61 -7.49 -2.76
N SER A 59 4.51 -6.83 -2.39
CA SER A 59 4.57 -5.52 -1.74
C SER A 59 5.27 -5.57 -0.37
N LEU A 60 5.11 -6.66 0.38
CA LEU A 60 5.77 -6.85 1.68
C LEU A 60 7.29 -7.02 1.54
N PHE A 61 7.75 -7.66 0.46
CA PHE A 61 9.18 -7.79 0.18
C PHE A 61 9.82 -6.42 -0.08
N ASP A 62 9.19 -5.61 -0.94
CA ASP A 62 9.64 -4.25 -1.20
C ASP A 62 9.61 -3.39 0.07
N TYR A 63 8.53 -3.49 0.86
CA TYR A 63 8.41 -2.78 2.11
C TYR A 63 9.56 -3.08 3.07
N LYS A 64 9.93 -4.36 3.22
CA LYS A 64 11.06 -4.77 4.06
C LYS A 64 12.37 -4.12 3.60
N GLU A 65 12.66 -4.15 2.29
CA GLU A 65 13.84 -3.47 1.73
C GLU A 65 13.81 -1.96 2.01
N TRP A 66 12.64 -1.32 1.86
CA TRP A 66 12.50 0.13 2.06
C TRP A 66 12.62 0.54 3.53
N VAL A 67 12.12 -0.28 4.45
CA VAL A 67 12.32 -0.08 5.90
C VAL A 67 13.81 -0.05 6.23
N GLU A 68 14.59 -0.98 5.68
CA GLU A 68 16.04 -1.01 5.86
C GLU A 68 16.72 0.20 5.18
N LYS A 69 16.38 0.49 3.92
CA LYS A 69 16.95 1.58 3.11
C LYS A 69 16.77 2.95 3.75
N TYR A 70 15.62 3.20 4.35
CA TYR A 70 15.27 4.49 4.94
C TYR A 70 15.40 4.53 6.48
N ASN A 71 15.97 3.47 7.09
CA ASN A 71 16.17 3.34 8.54
C ASN A 71 14.87 3.49 9.34
N LEU A 72 13.79 2.86 8.86
CA LEU A 72 12.46 2.93 9.47
C LEU A 72 12.14 1.77 10.42
N SER A 73 13.13 0.93 10.76
CA SER A 73 12.94 -0.24 11.63
C SER A 73 12.51 0.09 13.07
N THR A 74 12.63 1.36 13.47
CA THR A 74 12.16 1.85 14.77
C THR A 74 11.56 3.23 14.62
N VAL A 75 10.32 3.41 15.08
CA VAL A 75 9.58 4.66 15.09
C VAL A 75 8.98 4.89 16.47
N ASP A 76 8.68 6.12 16.83
CA ASP A 76 8.05 6.43 18.12
C ASP A 76 6.53 6.24 18.03
N LYS A 77 5.89 6.93 17.08
CA LYS A 77 4.43 6.93 16.90
C LYS A 77 4.04 6.38 15.53
N LEU A 78 3.25 5.33 15.54
CA LEU A 78 2.74 4.69 14.34
C LEU A 78 1.21 4.78 14.27
N LEU A 79 0.68 5.04 13.07
CA LEU A 79 -0.74 4.92 12.79
C LEU A 79 -0.95 3.78 11.77
N SER A 80 -1.87 2.85 12.06
CA SER A 80 -2.30 1.80 11.14
C SER A 80 -3.80 1.93 10.90
N THR A 81 -4.23 1.80 9.65
CA THR A 81 -5.66 1.86 9.31
C THR A 81 -6.40 0.55 9.52
N CYS A 82 -5.70 -0.54 9.84
CA CYS A 82 -6.29 -1.85 10.05
C CYS A 82 -5.83 -2.51 11.36
N GLY A 83 -4.58 -2.25 11.80
CA GLY A 83 -4.01 -2.84 13.01
C GLY A 83 -3.55 -4.29 12.89
N SER A 84 -3.86 -4.95 11.77
CA SER A 84 -3.43 -6.33 11.45
C SER A 84 -2.55 -6.40 10.21
N ASP A 85 -1.94 -5.28 9.83
CA ASP A 85 -1.04 -5.19 8.69
C ASP A 85 0.22 -6.04 8.93
N PRO A 86 0.64 -6.89 7.96
CA PRO A 86 1.86 -7.71 8.09
C PRO A 86 3.12 -6.85 8.21
N GLU A 87 3.10 -5.64 7.69
CA GLU A 87 4.15 -4.64 7.75
C GLU A 87 4.54 -4.28 9.19
N LEU A 88 3.62 -4.38 10.14
CA LEU A 88 3.86 -4.13 11.58
C LEU A 88 4.92 -5.05 12.18
N LYS A 89 5.19 -6.21 11.57
CA LYS A 89 6.24 -7.13 12.03
C LYS A 89 7.67 -6.66 11.72
N TYR A 90 7.83 -5.68 10.84
CA TYR A 90 9.13 -5.17 10.39
C TYR A 90 9.50 -3.82 11.01
N ILE A 91 8.61 -3.26 11.84
CA ILE A 91 8.83 -1.97 12.52
C ILE A 91 8.60 -2.15 14.02
N ASN A 92 9.56 -1.68 14.82
CA ASN A 92 9.37 -1.48 16.25
C ASN A 92 8.78 -0.09 16.48
N TYR A 93 7.79 0.00 17.36
CA TYR A 93 7.13 1.26 17.70
C TYR A 93 6.86 1.33 19.20
N ASN A 94 6.86 2.55 19.77
CA ASN A 94 6.54 2.77 21.18
C ASN A 94 5.03 2.96 21.37
N ASP A 95 4.36 3.61 20.42
CA ASP A 95 2.92 3.90 20.46
C ASP A 95 2.28 3.60 19.11
N ILE A 96 1.10 2.98 19.13
CA ILE A 96 0.31 2.70 17.92
C ILE A 96 -1.12 3.18 18.06
N THR A 97 -1.59 3.94 17.08
CA THR A 97 -3.00 4.27 16.91
C THR A 97 -3.59 3.42 15.80
N VAL A 98 -4.60 2.63 16.12
CA VAL A 98 -5.35 1.85 15.13
C VAL A 98 -6.63 2.60 14.74
N CYS A 99 -6.74 2.96 13.48
CA CYS A 99 -7.88 3.67 12.89
C CYS A 99 -8.76 2.72 12.11
N ASP A 100 -9.63 1.99 12.80
CA ASP A 100 -10.59 1.08 12.17
C ASP A 100 -11.99 1.71 12.14
N TYR A 101 -12.42 2.11 10.95
CA TYR A 101 -13.75 2.68 10.70
C TYR A 101 -14.90 1.73 11.07
N THR A 102 -14.68 0.43 11.04
CA THR A 102 -15.71 -0.56 11.42
C THR A 102 -15.97 -0.55 12.91
N ILE A 103 -14.96 -0.19 13.70
CA ILE A 103 -15.02 -0.07 15.15
C ILE A 103 -15.60 1.29 15.58
N ASP A 104 -15.09 2.38 15.01
CA ASP A 104 -15.52 3.74 15.37
C ASP A 104 -15.53 4.65 14.14
N LYS A 105 -16.68 5.28 13.89
CA LYS A 105 -16.89 6.21 12.77
C LYS A 105 -16.03 7.47 12.82
N LYS A 106 -15.44 7.83 13.97
CA LYS A 106 -14.47 8.93 14.06
C LYS A 106 -13.22 8.67 13.21
N TYR A 107 -12.93 7.41 12.88
CA TYR A 107 -11.83 7.00 12.02
C TYR A 107 -12.16 7.01 10.52
N ASP A 108 -13.30 7.59 10.12
CA ASP A 108 -13.57 7.87 8.71
C ASP A 108 -12.48 8.81 8.15
N LEU A 109 -11.63 8.29 7.29
CA LEU A 109 -10.50 9.02 6.73
C LEU A 109 -10.88 10.26 5.93
N HIS A 110 -12.15 10.41 5.53
CA HIS A 110 -12.64 11.64 4.90
C HIS A 110 -12.81 12.80 5.89
N ILE A 111 -12.99 12.50 7.17
CA ILE A 111 -13.29 13.50 8.21
C ILE A 111 -12.45 13.33 9.47
N MET A 112 -11.52 12.39 9.46
CA MET A 112 -10.66 12.08 10.60
C MET A 112 -9.92 13.34 11.09
N ASP A 113 -10.00 13.58 12.39
CA ASP A 113 -9.31 14.68 13.07
C ASP A 113 -8.89 14.19 14.47
N LEU A 114 -7.74 13.52 14.53
CA LEU A 114 -7.19 12.99 15.77
C LEU A 114 -6.47 14.11 16.52
N GLU A 115 -6.43 14.03 17.86
CA GLU A 115 -5.66 14.96 18.69
C GLU A 115 -4.16 14.87 18.35
N ASN A 116 -3.67 13.65 18.14
CA ASN A 116 -2.29 13.39 17.75
C ASN A 116 -2.11 13.61 16.24
N LYS A 117 -1.17 14.47 15.85
CA LYS A 117 -0.89 14.83 14.45
C LYS A 117 0.61 14.86 14.15
N ASP A 118 1.37 14.02 14.82
CA ASP A 118 2.82 13.94 14.74
C ASP A 118 3.35 12.51 14.60
N TYR A 119 2.61 11.69 13.83
CA TYR A 119 3.04 10.31 13.57
C TYR A 119 4.33 10.28 12.76
N ASP A 120 5.22 9.37 13.13
CA ASP A 120 6.46 9.08 12.40
C ASP A 120 6.17 8.29 11.13
N MET A 121 5.24 7.34 11.24
CA MET A 121 4.89 6.42 10.19
C MET A 121 3.39 6.16 10.16
N ILE A 122 2.83 6.08 8.96
CA ILE A 122 1.47 5.62 8.71
C ILE A 122 1.52 4.40 7.79
N ILE A 123 0.83 3.33 8.18
CA ILE A 123 0.56 2.16 7.33
C ILE A 123 -0.91 2.21 6.90
N PHE A 124 -1.12 2.30 5.59
CA PHE A 124 -2.41 2.53 4.97
C PHE A 124 -2.64 1.55 3.82
N ASN A 125 -2.93 0.30 4.16
CA ASN A 125 -2.99 -0.78 3.18
C ASN A 125 -4.42 -1.19 2.86
N GLN A 126 -4.68 -1.53 1.56
CA GLN A 126 -5.93 -2.12 1.09
C GLN A 126 -7.18 -1.40 1.63
N THR A 127 -7.14 -0.07 1.61
CA THR A 127 -8.20 0.77 2.16
C THR A 127 -8.59 1.89 1.19
N LEU A 128 -7.63 2.39 0.40
CA LEU A 128 -7.83 3.54 -0.49
C LEU A 128 -8.90 3.26 -1.56
N GLU A 129 -8.98 2.03 -2.04
CA GLU A 129 -9.99 1.57 -3.01
C GLU A 129 -11.43 1.64 -2.48
N HIS A 130 -11.60 1.67 -1.17
CA HIS A 130 -12.89 1.75 -0.47
C HIS A 130 -13.31 3.18 -0.10
N LEU A 131 -12.50 4.16 -0.43
CA LEU A 131 -12.74 5.57 -0.10
C LEU A 131 -13.22 6.33 -1.33
N TYR A 132 -14.46 6.84 -1.29
CA TYR A 132 -15.06 7.53 -2.44
C TYR A 132 -14.32 8.81 -2.85
N ASN A 133 -13.53 9.40 -1.96
CA ASN A 133 -12.68 10.56 -2.25
C ASN A 133 -11.24 10.33 -1.73
N PRO A 134 -10.39 9.70 -2.55
CA PRO A 134 -9.04 9.34 -2.14
C PRO A 134 -8.14 10.56 -1.87
N PHE A 135 -8.37 11.71 -2.54
CA PHE A 135 -7.61 12.93 -2.29
C PHE A 135 -7.82 13.46 -0.88
N VAL A 136 -9.08 13.47 -0.40
CA VAL A 136 -9.40 13.91 0.97
C VAL A 136 -8.75 13.01 1.99
N ALA A 137 -8.86 11.69 1.80
CA ALA A 137 -8.27 10.72 2.71
C ALA A 137 -6.73 10.86 2.79
N MET A 138 -6.07 10.88 1.65
CA MET A 138 -4.61 11.06 1.58
C MET A 138 -4.16 12.40 2.18
N LYS A 139 -4.91 13.49 1.97
CA LYS A 139 -4.61 14.78 2.60
C LYS A 139 -4.77 14.76 4.11
N ASN A 140 -5.79 14.06 4.62
CA ASN A 140 -5.95 13.89 6.06
C ASN A 140 -4.79 13.10 6.67
N LEU A 141 -4.37 12.00 6.03
CA LEU A 141 -3.20 11.25 6.47
C LEU A 141 -1.92 12.11 6.44
N PHE A 142 -1.72 12.89 5.36
CA PHE A 142 -0.63 13.87 5.28
C PHE A 142 -0.62 14.83 6.48
N ASN A 143 -1.79 15.34 6.87
CA ASN A 143 -1.91 16.30 7.97
C ASN A 143 -1.60 15.66 9.34
N HIS A 144 -1.77 14.35 9.49
CA HIS A 144 -1.47 13.62 10.74
C HIS A 144 -0.01 13.19 10.86
N LEU A 145 0.79 13.27 9.82
CA LEU A 145 2.23 13.02 9.89
C LEU A 145 2.99 14.23 10.41
N LYS A 146 4.07 14.00 11.15
CA LYS A 146 5.05 15.05 11.44
C LYS A 146 5.83 15.45 10.17
N PRO A 147 6.46 16.63 10.10
CA PRO A 147 7.41 16.94 9.03
C PRO A 147 8.51 15.86 8.96
N GLY A 148 8.76 15.33 7.75
CA GLY A 148 9.68 14.22 7.54
C GLY A 148 9.12 12.82 7.86
N GLY A 149 7.88 12.71 8.34
CA GLY A 149 7.21 11.44 8.57
C GLY A 149 6.86 10.71 7.27
N TYR A 150 6.63 9.40 7.35
CA TYR A 150 6.46 8.52 6.20
C TYR A 150 5.06 7.91 6.15
N LEU A 151 4.60 7.65 4.94
CA LEU A 151 3.40 6.84 4.71
C LEU A 151 3.72 5.74 3.71
N TYR A 152 3.35 4.52 4.06
CA TYR A 152 3.34 3.37 3.16
C TYR A 152 1.89 2.98 2.86
N THR A 153 1.59 2.77 1.59
CA THR A 153 0.26 2.34 1.17
C THR A 153 0.31 1.36 0.02
N THR A 154 -0.61 0.40 0.05
CA THR A 154 -0.85 -0.56 -1.02
C THR A 154 -2.29 -0.45 -1.47
N VAL A 155 -2.53 -0.60 -2.78
CA VAL A 155 -3.87 -0.54 -3.38
C VAL A 155 -3.95 -1.44 -4.60
N PRO A 156 -5.09 -2.10 -4.87
CA PRO A 156 -5.26 -2.86 -6.10
C PRO A 156 -5.27 -1.93 -7.33
N THR A 157 -4.65 -2.40 -8.41
CA THR A 157 -4.75 -1.78 -9.73
C THR A 157 -5.87 -2.45 -10.53
N ILE A 158 -5.79 -3.77 -10.71
CA ILE A 158 -6.82 -4.59 -11.35
C ILE A 158 -7.23 -5.69 -10.37
N ASN A 159 -8.50 -5.66 -9.96
CA ASN A 159 -9.05 -6.64 -9.04
C ASN A 159 -10.56 -6.82 -9.27
N ILE A 160 -11.13 -7.90 -8.76
CA ILE A 160 -12.59 -8.04 -8.69
C ILE A 160 -13.15 -6.99 -7.73
N PRO A 161 -14.25 -6.31 -8.08
CA PRO A 161 -14.95 -5.46 -7.14
C PRO A 161 -15.39 -6.28 -5.93
N HIS A 162 -15.03 -5.80 -4.74
CA HIS A 162 -15.41 -6.44 -3.48
C HIS A 162 -15.95 -5.40 -2.50
N GLN A 163 -16.77 -5.83 -1.54
CA GLN A 163 -17.46 -4.91 -0.65
C GLN A 163 -16.81 -4.86 0.73
N VAL A 164 -16.25 -3.68 1.07
CA VAL A 164 -15.89 -3.33 2.45
C VAL A 164 -15.96 -1.80 2.63
N PRO A 165 -17.10 -1.15 2.65
CA PRO A 165 -18.42 -1.56 2.15
C PRO A 165 -18.57 -1.48 0.61
N PHE A 166 -17.71 -0.71 -0.10
CA PHE A 166 -17.75 -0.49 -1.54
C PHE A 166 -16.33 -0.45 -2.11
N HIS A 167 -16.17 -0.86 -3.36
CA HIS A 167 -14.93 -0.74 -4.13
C HIS A 167 -15.11 0.36 -5.19
N PHE A 168 -14.39 1.45 -5.05
CA PHE A 168 -14.52 2.62 -5.93
C PHE A 168 -13.40 2.71 -6.97
N TRP A 169 -12.18 2.27 -6.63
CA TRP A 169 -10.99 2.60 -7.41
C TRP A 169 -10.07 1.39 -7.61
N GLY A 170 -9.59 1.23 -8.85
CA GLY A 170 -8.33 0.59 -9.14
C GLY A 170 -7.31 1.68 -9.49
N ILE A 171 -6.14 1.69 -8.89
CA ILE A 171 -5.17 2.78 -9.04
C ILE A 171 -3.87 2.24 -9.61
N THR A 172 -3.42 2.80 -10.74
CA THR A 172 -2.14 2.44 -11.36
C THR A 172 -0.94 3.01 -10.58
N PRO A 173 0.29 2.49 -10.74
CA PRO A 173 1.47 3.03 -10.08
C PRO A 173 1.63 4.53 -10.26
N VAL A 174 1.57 5.04 -11.50
CA VAL A 174 1.66 6.47 -11.75
C VAL A 174 0.48 7.25 -11.15
N GLY A 175 -0.72 6.65 -11.13
CA GLY A 175 -1.90 7.24 -10.51
C GLY A 175 -1.74 7.41 -9.00
N LEU A 176 -1.16 6.41 -8.31
CA LEU A 176 -0.90 6.47 -6.87
C LEU A 176 0.20 7.49 -6.54
N CYS A 177 1.26 7.54 -7.35
CA CYS A 177 2.31 8.55 -7.23
C CYS A 177 1.75 9.97 -7.43
N ALA A 178 0.94 10.19 -8.47
CA ALA A 178 0.34 11.48 -8.77
C ALA A 178 -0.63 11.93 -7.67
N LEU A 179 -1.48 11.02 -7.18
CA LEU A 179 -2.37 11.27 -6.05
C LEU A 179 -1.57 11.73 -4.82
N SER A 180 -0.51 10.99 -4.48
CA SER A 180 0.35 11.30 -3.33
C SER A 180 1.03 12.67 -3.47
N SER A 181 1.64 12.94 -4.63
CA SER A 181 2.29 14.23 -4.91
C SER A 181 1.30 15.39 -4.90
N SER A 182 0.09 15.20 -5.44
CA SER A 182 -0.92 16.26 -5.49
C SER A 182 -1.37 16.74 -4.12
N VAL A 183 -1.34 15.87 -3.11
CA VAL A 183 -1.68 16.27 -1.72
C VAL A 183 -0.48 16.77 -0.91
N GLY A 184 0.71 16.75 -1.47
CA GLY A 184 1.92 17.35 -0.90
C GLY A 184 3.02 16.37 -0.47
N PHE A 185 2.85 15.07 -0.68
CA PHE A 185 3.91 14.10 -0.40
C PHE A 185 5.04 14.14 -1.43
N LYS A 186 6.25 13.86 -0.97
CA LYS A 186 7.36 13.46 -1.81
C LYS A 186 7.32 11.95 -2.00
N VAL A 187 7.16 11.47 -3.23
CA VAL A 187 7.24 10.04 -3.54
C VAL A 187 8.71 9.61 -3.51
N LEU A 188 9.01 8.59 -2.73
CA LEU A 188 10.35 8.04 -2.58
C LEU A 188 10.53 6.75 -3.36
N GLU A 189 9.56 5.86 -3.26
CA GLU A 189 9.56 4.53 -3.89
C GLU A 189 8.18 4.22 -4.44
N CYS A 190 8.16 3.48 -5.54
CA CYS A 190 6.94 2.93 -6.12
C CYS A 190 7.20 1.52 -6.64
N GLY A 191 6.34 0.59 -6.29
CA GLY A 191 6.38 -0.78 -6.78
C GLY A 191 5.01 -1.22 -7.30
N TYR A 192 5.01 -2.29 -8.07
CA TYR A 192 3.81 -2.95 -8.55
C TYR A 192 4.10 -4.43 -8.85
N TRP A 193 3.06 -5.22 -8.88
CA TRP A 193 3.14 -6.58 -9.38
C TRP A 193 1.82 -6.97 -10.05
N GLY A 194 1.93 -7.81 -11.07
CA GLY A 194 0.83 -8.46 -11.74
C GLY A 194 1.22 -9.14 -13.03
N ASN A 195 0.39 -10.07 -13.48
CA ASN A 195 0.47 -10.69 -14.79
C ASN A 195 -0.91 -11.14 -15.28
N LEU A 196 -1.02 -11.47 -16.55
CA LEU A 196 -2.28 -11.85 -17.17
C LEU A 196 -2.88 -13.14 -16.60
N SER A 197 -2.05 -14.10 -16.26
CA SER A 197 -2.52 -15.38 -15.68
C SER A 197 -3.15 -15.17 -14.32
N TYR A 198 -2.53 -14.37 -13.46
CA TYR A 198 -3.09 -13.99 -12.18
C TYR A 198 -4.42 -13.24 -12.34
N ILE A 199 -4.47 -12.23 -13.21
CA ILE A 199 -5.68 -11.44 -13.48
C ILE A 199 -6.80 -12.34 -14.02
N ASN A 200 -6.51 -13.21 -14.97
CA ASN A 200 -7.49 -14.19 -15.50
C ASN A 200 -8.03 -15.09 -14.40
N HIS A 201 -7.16 -15.58 -13.50
CA HIS A 201 -7.58 -16.44 -12.40
C HIS A 201 -8.60 -15.70 -11.50
N ILE A 202 -8.30 -14.49 -11.04
CA ILE A 202 -9.20 -13.76 -10.13
C ILE A 202 -10.58 -13.49 -10.77
N PHE A 203 -10.64 -13.17 -12.04
CA PHE A 203 -11.91 -12.94 -12.75
C PHE A 203 -12.65 -14.20 -13.13
N THR A 204 -11.95 -15.32 -13.34
CA THR A 204 -12.57 -16.61 -13.70
C THR A 204 -13.12 -17.31 -12.47
N HIS A 205 -12.39 -17.25 -11.35
CA HIS A 205 -12.74 -18.00 -10.13
C HIS A 205 -13.39 -17.12 -9.06
N PHE A 206 -13.50 -15.81 -9.29
CA PHE A 206 -13.99 -14.82 -8.31
C PHE A 206 -13.27 -14.91 -6.96
N GLY A 207 -11.95 -15.15 -7.01
CA GLY A 207 -11.11 -15.31 -5.81
C GLY A 207 -9.63 -15.20 -6.14
N TRP A 208 -8.85 -14.98 -5.12
CA TRP A 208 -7.39 -14.84 -5.25
C TRP A 208 -6.70 -16.19 -5.21
N PRO A 209 -5.76 -16.47 -6.12
CA PRO A 209 -5.02 -17.73 -6.12
C PRO A 209 -4.13 -17.81 -4.88
N ASN A 210 -3.94 -19.03 -4.38
CA ASN A 210 -2.97 -19.27 -3.31
C ASN A 210 -1.55 -18.96 -3.82
N THR A 211 -0.73 -18.33 -3.00
CA THR A 211 0.68 -18.03 -3.34
C THR A 211 1.44 -19.27 -3.78
N ASN A 212 1.21 -20.41 -3.12
CA ASN A 212 1.86 -21.67 -3.48
C ASN A 212 1.44 -22.17 -4.88
N ASP A 213 0.23 -21.86 -5.34
CA ASP A 213 -0.21 -22.26 -6.67
C ASP A 213 0.45 -21.37 -7.73
N VAL A 214 0.52 -20.07 -7.49
CA VAL A 214 1.28 -19.14 -8.34
C VAL A 214 2.74 -19.55 -8.47
N MET A 215 3.36 -20.01 -7.38
CA MET A 215 4.74 -20.49 -7.39
C MET A 215 4.94 -21.80 -8.15
N LYS A 216 4.00 -22.76 -8.02
CA LYS A 216 4.06 -24.04 -8.75
C LYS A 216 3.96 -23.87 -10.25
N ASP A 217 3.08 -22.99 -10.67
CA ASP A 217 2.83 -22.76 -12.09
C ASP A 217 3.92 -21.89 -12.75
N GLY A 218 4.89 -21.41 -11.98
CA GLY A 218 5.95 -20.54 -12.47
C GLY A 218 5.47 -19.15 -12.89
N LEU A 219 4.28 -18.76 -12.45
CA LEU A 219 3.58 -17.54 -12.87
C LEU A 219 3.84 -16.38 -11.92
N ILE A 220 5.10 -16.19 -11.50
CA ILE A 220 5.50 -15.05 -10.67
C ILE A 220 6.12 -13.90 -11.46
N GLU A 221 6.15 -14.04 -12.78
CA GLU A 221 6.63 -12.97 -13.67
C GLU A 221 5.80 -11.70 -13.44
N ASN A 222 6.50 -10.58 -13.32
CA ASN A 222 5.86 -9.27 -13.31
C ASN A 222 5.73 -8.74 -14.74
N VAL A 223 4.53 -8.34 -15.16
CA VAL A 223 4.27 -7.86 -16.51
C VAL A 223 3.71 -6.44 -16.45
N ASP A 224 4.45 -5.47 -16.96
CA ASP A 224 4.14 -4.04 -16.88
C ASP A 224 2.70 -3.66 -17.29
N HIS A 225 2.15 -4.33 -18.28
CA HIS A 225 0.79 -4.04 -18.77
C HIS A 225 -0.32 -4.80 -18.01
N CYS A 226 0.03 -5.61 -17.02
CA CYS A 226 -0.89 -6.48 -16.29
C CYS A 226 -0.81 -6.25 -14.78
N GLN A 227 -0.74 -5.01 -14.34
CA GLN A 227 -0.59 -4.63 -12.95
C GLN A 227 -1.83 -5.04 -12.14
N SER A 228 -1.65 -5.87 -11.13
CA SER A 228 -2.73 -6.27 -10.21
C SER A 228 -2.77 -5.42 -8.95
N GLN A 229 -1.60 -5.04 -8.44
CA GLN A 229 -1.46 -4.22 -7.23
C GLN A 229 -0.29 -3.25 -7.38
N THR A 230 -0.42 -2.10 -6.75
CA THR A 230 0.63 -1.09 -6.62
C THR A 230 0.82 -0.65 -5.16
N TRP A 231 2.01 -0.14 -4.86
CA TRP A 231 2.36 0.38 -3.54
C TRP A 231 3.40 1.49 -3.63
N VAL A 232 3.39 2.37 -2.65
CA VAL A 232 4.34 3.48 -2.57
C VAL A 232 4.83 3.69 -1.13
N LEU A 233 6.06 4.18 -1.01
CA LEU A 233 6.58 4.85 0.18
C LEU A 233 6.71 6.33 -0.12
N VAL A 234 6.08 7.15 0.69
CA VAL A 234 6.07 8.61 0.52
C VAL A 234 6.45 9.31 1.82
N GLN A 235 6.95 10.53 1.71
CA GLN A 235 7.40 11.36 2.85
C GLN A 235 6.70 12.72 2.84
N LYS A 236 6.33 13.20 4.03
CA LYS A 236 5.81 14.57 4.26
C LYS A 236 6.93 15.61 4.27
#